data_13594c3fd031cf83909ccff0d7376fad
#
_entry.id   13594c3fd031cf83909ccff0d7376fad
#
_cell.length_a   1.000
_cell.length_b   1.000
_cell.length_c   1.000
_cell.angle_alpha   90.00
_cell.angle_beta   90.00
_cell.angle_gamma   90.00
#
_symmetry.space_group_name_H-M   'P 1'
#
loop_
_entity.id
_entity.type
_entity.pdbx_description
1 polymer ?
#
loop_
_entity_poly.entity_id
_entity_poly.type
_entity_poly.pdbx_seq_one_letter_code
_entity_poly.pdbx_strand_id
1 'polypeptide(L)'
;YYPVMMDLLKRAGFGDEALNAFGQTFQSLKSASKSCPSVMPLNEGDVLEIEGGRQIKVYERPGHSRSDLLFLDEPTQIAFTGDHVLEHITPNPTLELSAVSDGVPYKSLWSYQNSLRATIELPILLAAPGHGAPFRYLPKRCNDILAMQNRRIERTAKVLAEHGPLSLKDLGNRLFGHVKSYDVLLTLSESLGAVEVLESQGRVTRELENGVEYFRIFGKD
;
A
#
# COMPACT_ATOMS: atom_id res chain seq x y z
N TYR A 1 3.14 -16.36 5.27
CA TYR A 1 3.05 -14.91 5.59
C TYR A 1 3.81 -14.53 6.86
N TYR A 2 3.52 -15.17 8.02
CA TYR A 2 4.13 -14.80 9.31
C TYR A 2 5.67 -14.84 9.34
N PRO A 3 6.37 -15.89 8.88
CA PRO A 3 7.82 -15.92 8.86
C PRO A 3 8.45 -14.79 8.03
N VAL A 4 7.83 -14.48 6.88
CA VAL A 4 8.30 -13.41 5.97
C VAL A 4 8.13 -12.03 6.61
N MET A 5 7.02 -11.81 7.33
CA MET A 5 6.81 -10.57 8.08
C MET A 5 7.82 -10.40 9.20
N MET A 6 8.11 -11.47 9.96
CA MET A 6 9.11 -11.45 11.03
C MET A 6 10.51 -11.18 10.48
N ASP A 7 10.86 -11.74 9.33
CA ASP A 7 12.13 -11.46 8.66
C ASP A 7 12.21 -9.98 8.22
N LEU A 8 11.15 -9.45 7.59
CA LEU A 8 11.10 -8.04 7.23
C LEU A 8 11.28 -7.12 8.44
N LEU A 9 10.58 -7.38 9.55
CA LEU A 9 10.70 -6.57 10.76
C LEU A 9 12.13 -6.60 11.33
N LYS A 10 12.80 -7.76 11.32
CA LYS A 10 14.21 -7.87 11.72
C LYS A 10 15.10 -7.02 10.81
N ARG A 11 14.97 -7.18 9.51
CA ARG A 11 15.73 -6.39 8.51
C ARG A 11 15.43 -4.91 8.61
N ALA A 12 14.21 -4.54 9.00
CA ALA A 12 13.81 -3.15 9.25
C ALA A 12 14.42 -2.55 10.54
N GLY A 13 15.10 -3.34 11.37
CA GLY A 13 15.76 -2.88 12.61
C GLY A 13 14.90 -2.96 13.87
N PHE A 14 13.83 -3.75 13.87
CA PHE A 14 13.04 -3.98 15.08
C PHE A 14 13.66 -5.06 15.96
N GLY A 15 13.77 -4.77 17.27
CA GLY A 15 14.29 -5.71 18.26
C GLY A 15 13.23 -6.71 18.76
N ASP A 16 13.68 -7.69 19.57
CA ASP A 16 12.88 -8.85 20.00
C ASP A 16 11.58 -8.47 20.73
N GLU A 17 11.56 -7.40 21.49
CA GLU A 17 10.35 -6.93 22.18
C GLU A 17 9.24 -6.57 21.18
N ALA A 18 9.58 -5.78 20.15
CA ALA A 18 8.65 -5.41 19.10
C ALA A 18 8.20 -6.64 18.29
N LEU A 19 9.11 -7.56 17.99
CA LEU A 19 8.82 -8.79 17.28
C LEU A 19 7.84 -9.69 18.06
N ASN A 20 8.03 -9.81 19.38
CA ASN A 20 7.14 -10.57 20.24
C ASN A 20 5.74 -9.96 20.32
N ALA A 21 5.65 -8.63 20.52
CA ALA A 21 4.37 -7.91 20.53
C ALA A 21 3.61 -8.09 19.19
N PHE A 22 4.34 -8.05 18.09
CA PHE A 22 3.80 -8.29 16.75
C PHE A 22 3.26 -9.70 16.59
N GLY A 23 4.02 -10.70 17.06
CA GLY A 23 3.62 -12.09 17.04
C GLY A 23 2.29 -12.34 17.77
N GLN A 24 2.12 -11.74 18.95
CA GLN A 24 0.89 -11.83 19.73
C GLN A 24 -0.31 -11.20 18.99
N THR A 25 -0.13 -10.02 18.41
CA THR A 25 -1.18 -9.35 17.61
C THR A 25 -1.57 -10.20 16.41
N PHE A 26 -0.60 -10.76 15.69
CA PHE A 26 -0.85 -11.62 14.55
C PHE A 26 -1.64 -12.88 14.93
N GLN A 27 -1.31 -13.54 16.03
CA GLN A 27 -2.05 -14.71 16.51
C GLN A 27 -3.49 -14.37 16.88
N SER A 28 -3.72 -13.21 17.49
CA SER A 28 -5.06 -12.74 17.82
C SER A 28 -5.90 -12.51 16.55
N LEU A 29 -5.36 -11.84 15.54
CA LEU A 29 -6.03 -11.64 14.25
C LEU A 29 -6.32 -12.96 13.54
N LYS A 30 -5.36 -13.89 13.53
CA LYS A 30 -5.54 -15.21 12.94
C LYS A 30 -6.65 -15.99 13.63
N SER A 31 -6.76 -15.94 14.96
CA SER A 31 -7.81 -16.62 15.70
C SER A 31 -9.21 -16.05 15.46
N ALA A 32 -9.30 -14.76 15.13
CA ALA A 32 -10.55 -14.09 14.78
C ALA A 32 -10.98 -14.32 13.31
N SER A 33 -10.08 -14.83 12.47
CA SER A 33 -10.33 -15.04 11.04
C SER A 33 -10.90 -16.44 10.78
N LYS A 34 -11.80 -16.52 9.80
CA LYS A 34 -12.33 -17.81 9.30
C LYS A 34 -12.00 -17.94 7.82
N SER A 35 -11.68 -19.17 7.38
CA SER A 35 -11.51 -19.44 5.95
C SER A 35 -12.85 -19.40 5.23
N CYS A 36 -12.86 -18.83 4.01
CA CYS A 36 -13.98 -18.95 3.09
C CYS A 36 -13.83 -20.27 2.32
N PRO A 37 -14.79 -21.20 2.40
CA PRO A 37 -14.64 -22.54 1.79
C PRO A 37 -14.74 -22.53 0.26
N SER A 38 -15.34 -21.49 -0.31
CA SER A 38 -15.50 -21.35 -1.76
C SER A 38 -15.42 -19.88 -2.15
N VAL A 39 -14.56 -19.57 -3.11
CA VAL A 39 -14.40 -18.24 -3.69
C VAL A 39 -14.43 -18.35 -5.20
N MET A 40 -15.05 -17.37 -5.86
CA MET A 40 -14.94 -17.16 -7.29
C MET A 40 -13.99 -15.99 -7.50
N PRO A 41 -12.80 -16.22 -8.06
CA PRO A 41 -11.87 -15.12 -8.35
C PRO A 41 -12.47 -14.22 -9.44
N LEU A 42 -12.23 -12.91 -9.31
CA LEU A 42 -12.56 -11.92 -10.31
C LEU A 42 -11.27 -11.30 -10.83
N ASN A 43 -11.23 -11.01 -12.13
CA ASN A 43 -10.07 -10.46 -12.82
C ASN A 43 -10.42 -9.16 -13.54
N GLU A 44 -9.39 -8.42 -13.99
CA GLU A 44 -9.57 -7.24 -14.85
C GLU A 44 -10.43 -7.57 -16.07
N GLY A 45 -11.50 -6.80 -16.24
CA GLY A 45 -12.40 -6.90 -17.39
C GLY A 45 -13.57 -7.87 -17.22
N ASP A 46 -13.64 -8.62 -16.13
CA ASP A 46 -14.82 -9.45 -15.84
C ASP A 46 -16.08 -8.57 -15.75
N VAL A 47 -17.23 -9.16 -16.12
CA VAL A 47 -18.53 -8.50 -16.05
C VAL A 47 -19.46 -9.32 -15.16
N LEU A 48 -19.95 -8.69 -14.11
CA LEU A 48 -20.96 -9.27 -13.22
C LEU A 48 -22.35 -8.88 -13.69
N GLU A 49 -23.18 -9.85 -13.98
CA GLU A 49 -24.61 -9.64 -14.23
C GLU A 49 -25.35 -9.61 -12.88
N ILE A 50 -26.06 -8.53 -12.62
CA ILE A 50 -26.89 -8.38 -11.43
C ILE A 50 -28.36 -8.31 -11.80
N GLU A 51 -29.24 -8.46 -10.81
CA GLU A 51 -30.68 -8.45 -11.00
C GLU A 51 -31.15 -7.25 -11.83
N GLY A 52 -32.07 -7.48 -12.77
CA GLY A 52 -32.55 -6.46 -13.69
C GLY A 52 -31.71 -6.27 -14.97
N GLY A 53 -30.74 -7.17 -15.23
CA GLY A 53 -29.93 -7.15 -16.45
C GLY A 53 -28.84 -6.07 -16.45
N ARG A 54 -28.52 -5.49 -15.29
CA ARG A 54 -27.41 -4.55 -15.15
C ARG A 54 -26.09 -5.29 -15.16
N GLN A 55 -25.09 -4.69 -15.77
CA GLN A 55 -23.75 -5.21 -15.88
C GLN A 55 -22.77 -4.31 -15.13
N ILE A 56 -22.00 -4.91 -14.24
CA ILE A 56 -20.95 -4.25 -13.47
C ILE A 56 -19.61 -4.75 -13.95
N LYS A 57 -18.78 -3.86 -14.47
CA LYS A 57 -17.45 -4.19 -14.96
C LYS A 57 -16.43 -4.14 -13.82
N VAL A 58 -15.54 -5.11 -13.79
CA VAL A 58 -14.49 -5.27 -12.78
C VAL A 58 -13.19 -4.70 -13.30
N TYR A 59 -12.52 -3.92 -12.45
CA TYR A 59 -11.18 -3.39 -12.70
C TYR A 59 -10.26 -3.73 -11.53
N GLU A 60 -9.12 -4.34 -11.80
CA GLU A 60 -8.09 -4.56 -10.78
C GLU A 60 -7.39 -3.24 -10.47
N ARG A 61 -7.36 -2.85 -9.19
CA ARG A 61 -6.75 -1.60 -8.73
C ARG A 61 -5.85 -1.84 -7.52
N PRO A 62 -4.82 -2.72 -7.68
CA PRO A 62 -3.93 -3.06 -6.58
C PRO A 62 -3.24 -1.82 -5.99
N GLY A 63 -3.13 -1.76 -4.67
CA GLY A 63 -2.49 -0.63 -4.00
C GLY A 63 -2.72 -0.56 -2.51
N HIS A 64 -3.93 -0.24 -2.06
CA HIS A 64 -4.29 -0.36 -0.65
C HIS A 64 -4.20 -1.83 -0.21
N SER A 65 -4.73 -2.74 -1.00
CA SER A 65 -4.37 -4.15 -0.96
C SER A 65 -3.97 -4.65 -2.36
N ARG A 66 -3.32 -5.82 -2.43
CA ARG A 66 -2.95 -6.43 -3.71
C ARG A 66 -4.17 -6.85 -4.52
N SER A 67 -5.26 -7.16 -3.85
CA SER A 67 -6.50 -7.68 -4.43
C SER A 67 -7.61 -6.62 -4.54
N ASP A 68 -7.28 -5.33 -4.46
CA ASP A 68 -8.28 -4.28 -4.60
C ASP A 68 -8.94 -4.33 -5.97
N LEU A 69 -10.27 -4.31 -5.96
CA LEU A 69 -11.10 -4.24 -7.15
C LEU A 69 -11.96 -2.97 -7.12
N LEU A 70 -12.13 -2.38 -8.28
CA LEU A 70 -13.10 -1.33 -8.54
C LEU A 70 -14.20 -1.90 -9.42
N PHE A 71 -15.45 -1.65 -9.06
CA PHE A 71 -16.64 -2.10 -9.80
C PHE A 71 -17.32 -0.90 -10.43
N LEU A 72 -17.47 -0.88 -11.75
CA LEU A 72 -18.06 0.23 -12.49
C LEU A 72 -19.37 -0.19 -13.16
N ASP A 73 -20.44 0.49 -12.82
CA ASP A 73 -21.69 0.52 -13.60
C ASP A 73 -21.54 1.57 -14.72
N GLU A 74 -21.12 1.13 -15.90
CA GLU A 74 -20.83 2.04 -17.02
C GLU A 74 -22.04 2.89 -17.46
N PRO A 75 -23.28 2.38 -17.53
CA PRO A 75 -24.45 3.18 -17.89
C PRO A 75 -24.74 4.33 -16.93
N THR A 76 -24.54 4.14 -15.64
CA THR A 76 -24.77 5.17 -14.62
C THR A 76 -23.51 5.94 -14.26
N GLN A 77 -22.34 5.47 -14.68
CA GLN A 77 -21.02 6.00 -14.33
C GLN A 77 -20.77 6.05 -12.80
N ILE A 78 -21.37 5.10 -12.09
CA ILE A 78 -21.17 4.89 -10.64
C ILE A 78 -20.11 3.82 -10.45
N ALA A 79 -19.07 4.14 -9.68
CA ALA A 79 -18.04 3.19 -9.31
C ALA A 79 -18.03 2.90 -7.81
N PHE A 80 -17.97 1.62 -7.45
CA PHE A 80 -17.70 1.18 -6.09
C PHE A 80 -16.19 1.02 -5.96
N THR A 81 -15.56 1.91 -5.20
CA THR A 81 -14.10 2.03 -5.14
C THR A 81 -13.46 1.27 -3.98
N GLY A 82 -14.25 0.70 -3.07
CA GLY A 82 -13.72 0.09 -1.85
C GLY A 82 -12.80 1.08 -1.13
N ASP A 83 -11.65 0.60 -0.66
CA ASP A 83 -10.63 1.44 -0.04
C ASP A 83 -9.54 1.90 -1.04
N HIS A 84 -9.71 1.62 -2.35
CA HIS A 84 -8.81 2.16 -3.36
C HIS A 84 -8.78 3.69 -3.37
N VAL A 85 -9.96 4.35 -3.31
CA VAL A 85 -10.05 5.82 -3.21
C VAL A 85 -11.14 6.19 -2.21
N LEU A 86 -10.76 6.92 -1.17
CA LEU A 86 -11.65 7.50 -0.14
C LEU A 86 -11.66 9.02 -0.26
N GLU A 87 -12.77 9.65 0.07
CA GLU A 87 -12.96 11.10 -0.09
C GLU A 87 -11.97 11.93 0.73
N HIS A 88 -11.83 11.64 2.02
CA HIS A 88 -11.07 12.48 2.96
C HIS A 88 -9.84 11.78 3.55
N ILE A 89 -9.79 10.45 3.49
CA ILE A 89 -8.68 9.66 4.03
C ILE A 89 -7.83 9.18 2.86
N THR A 90 -6.52 9.24 2.99
CA THR A 90 -5.63 8.59 2.03
C THR A 90 -5.38 7.17 2.49
N PRO A 91 -5.83 6.18 1.72
CA PRO A 91 -5.53 4.79 2.02
C PRO A 91 -4.03 4.52 2.01
N ASN A 92 -3.59 3.73 2.98
CA ASN A 92 -2.19 3.34 3.07
C ASN A 92 -1.94 2.17 2.10
N PRO A 93 -0.86 2.18 1.30
CA PRO A 93 -0.45 1.00 0.56
C PRO A 93 0.01 -0.06 1.55
N THR A 94 -0.71 -1.16 1.69
CA THR A 94 -0.38 -2.18 2.69
C THR A 94 0.83 -3.01 2.30
N LEU A 95 1.55 -3.49 3.31
CA LEU A 95 2.65 -4.43 3.10
C LEU A 95 2.08 -5.76 2.57
N GLU A 96 2.39 -6.09 1.34
CA GLU A 96 2.10 -7.39 0.76
C GLU A 96 3.40 -8.21 0.68
N LEU A 97 3.47 -9.20 1.55
CA LEU A 97 4.64 -10.07 1.69
C LEU A 97 4.42 -11.44 1.09
N SER A 98 3.28 -11.66 0.45
CA SER A 98 3.01 -12.92 -0.20
C SER A 98 3.96 -13.11 -1.37
N ALA A 99 4.39 -14.35 -1.47
CA ALA A 99 5.37 -14.79 -2.42
C ALA A 99 5.09 -14.25 -3.83
N VAL A 100 6.06 -13.69 -4.33
CA VAL A 100 6.45 -13.51 -5.69
C VAL A 100 6.05 -14.73 -6.52
N SER A 101 4.99 -14.63 -7.28
CA SER A 101 4.60 -15.74 -8.17
C SER A 101 5.55 -15.91 -9.36
N ASP A 102 6.37 -14.89 -9.64
CA ASP A 102 7.21 -14.75 -10.84
C ASP A 102 8.62 -14.19 -10.56
N GLY A 103 9.06 -14.21 -9.31
CA GLY A 103 10.40 -13.73 -8.93
C GLY A 103 10.50 -12.22 -8.71
N VAL A 104 9.45 -11.43 -8.98
CA VAL A 104 9.47 -9.97 -8.81
C VAL A 104 8.73 -9.54 -7.52
N PRO A 105 9.38 -8.83 -6.58
CA PRO A 105 8.71 -8.32 -5.39
C PRO A 105 7.55 -7.39 -5.74
N TYR A 106 6.40 -7.59 -5.10
CA TYR A 106 5.28 -6.67 -5.24
C TYR A 106 5.60 -5.35 -4.52
N LYS A 107 5.51 -4.24 -5.25
CA LYS A 107 5.77 -2.89 -4.74
C LYS A 107 4.45 -2.14 -4.57
N SER A 108 3.91 -2.14 -3.36
CA SER A 108 2.56 -1.65 -3.07
C SER A 108 2.35 -0.18 -3.48
N LEU A 109 3.26 0.72 -3.11
CA LEU A 109 3.12 2.14 -3.43
C LEU A 109 3.19 2.40 -4.93
N TRP A 110 4.11 1.73 -5.64
CA TRP A 110 4.23 1.85 -7.10
C TRP A 110 2.97 1.33 -7.81
N SER A 111 2.47 0.18 -7.39
CA SER A 111 1.22 -0.40 -7.90
C SER A 111 0.04 0.53 -7.66
N TYR A 112 -0.04 1.10 -6.44
CA TYR A 112 -1.10 2.04 -6.08
C TYR A 112 -1.08 3.30 -6.95
N GLN A 113 0.08 3.88 -7.19
CA GLN A 113 0.21 5.04 -8.08
C GLN A 113 -0.25 4.73 -9.51
N ASN A 114 0.08 3.56 -10.04
CA ASN A 114 -0.37 3.13 -11.35
C ASN A 114 -1.89 2.92 -11.39
N SER A 115 -2.47 2.29 -10.37
CA SER A 115 -3.91 2.09 -10.23
C SER A 115 -4.67 3.42 -10.15
N LEU A 116 -4.15 4.41 -9.40
CA LEU A 116 -4.74 5.75 -9.34
C LEU A 116 -4.73 6.44 -10.71
N ARG A 117 -3.62 6.36 -11.45
CA ARG A 117 -3.54 6.93 -12.81
C ARG A 117 -4.54 6.25 -13.76
N ALA A 118 -4.62 4.92 -13.72
CA ALA A 118 -5.60 4.17 -14.54
C ALA A 118 -7.06 4.50 -14.16
N THR A 119 -7.33 4.76 -12.88
CA THR A 119 -8.68 5.13 -12.41
C THR A 119 -9.11 6.52 -12.87
N ILE A 120 -8.18 7.47 -13.03
CA ILE A 120 -8.47 8.81 -13.55
C ILE A 120 -9.07 8.75 -14.96
N GLU A 121 -8.67 7.77 -15.76
CA GLU A 121 -9.10 7.62 -17.16
C GLU A 121 -10.50 6.96 -17.31
N LEU A 122 -11.10 6.47 -16.21
CA LEU A 122 -12.41 5.83 -16.25
C LEU A 122 -13.53 6.88 -16.23
N PRO A 123 -14.65 6.64 -16.93
CA PRO A 123 -15.78 7.56 -17.01
C PRO A 123 -16.64 7.54 -15.73
N ILE A 124 -16.07 7.91 -14.59
CA ILE A 124 -16.73 7.86 -13.29
C ILE A 124 -17.28 9.23 -12.90
N LEU A 125 -18.61 9.32 -12.76
CA LEU A 125 -19.29 10.52 -12.25
C LEU A 125 -19.48 10.49 -10.73
N LEU A 126 -19.69 9.32 -10.15
CA LEU A 126 -19.92 9.14 -8.74
C LEU A 126 -19.06 7.97 -8.22
N ALA A 127 -18.23 8.25 -7.24
CA ALA A 127 -17.50 7.23 -6.51
C ALA A 127 -18.25 6.88 -5.23
N ALA A 128 -18.49 5.60 -4.99
CA ALA A 128 -19.04 5.04 -3.75
C ALA A 128 -17.92 4.25 -3.04
N PRO A 129 -17.25 4.87 -2.05
CA PRO A 129 -16.11 4.29 -1.35
C PRO A 129 -16.53 3.29 -0.28
N GLY A 130 -15.58 2.49 0.22
CA GLY A 130 -15.78 1.58 1.35
C GLY A 130 -16.04 2.30 2.69
N HIS A 131 -15.56 3.54 2.81
CA HIS A 131 -15.74 4.40 3.97
C HIS A 131 -16.10 5.82 3.56
N GLY A 132 -16.99 6.47 4.31
CA GLY A 132 -17.43 7.85 4.05
C GLY A 132 -18.61 7.93 3.08
N ALA A 133 -18.87 9.13 2.58
CA ALA A 133 -19.98 9.39 1.67
C ALA A 133 -19.56 9.26 0.19
N PRO A 134 -20.50 8.95 -0.72
CA PRO A 134 -20.23 9.03 -2.16
C PRO A 134 -19.88 10.46 -2.60
N PHE A 135 -18.93 10.57 -3.56
CA PHE A 135 -18.43 11.87 -4.04
C PHE A 135 -18.23 11.92 -5.56
N ARG A 136 -18.16 13.12 -6.16
CA ARG A 136 -18.17 13.33 -7.62
C ARG A 136 -16.86 13.76 -8.26
N TYR A 137 -15.83 14.07 -7.48
CA TYR A 137 -14.56 14.61 -8.00
C TYR A 137 -13.41 13.60 -7.95
N LEU A 138 -13.68 12.35 -8.35
CA LEU A 138 -12.73 11.24 -8.27
C LEU A 138 -11.38 11.52 -8.94
N PRO A 139 -11.30 12.04 -10.19
CA PRO A 139 -10.00 12.33 -10.83
C PRO A 139 -9.17 13.34 -10.02
N LYS A 140 -9.81 14.40 -9.51
CA LYS A 140 -9.13 15.36 -8.62
C LYS A 140 -8.60 14.66 -7.37
N ARG A 141 -9.43 13.83 -6.74
CA ARG A 141 -9.03 13.12 -5.52
C ARG A 141 -7.87 12.15 -5.75
N CYS A 142 -7.84 11.43 -6.86
CA CYS A 142 -6.71 10.58 -7.24
C CYS A 142 -5.42 11.41 -7.42
N ASN A 143 -5.51 12.57 -8.08
CA ASN A 143 -4.38 13.48 -8.23
C ASN A 143 -3.90 14.06 -6.88
N ASP A 144 -4.81 14.38 -5.95
CA ASP A 144 -4.46 14.85 -4.61
C ASP A 144 -3.71 13.76 -3.82
N ILE A 145 -4.12 12.49 -3.94
CA ILE A 145 -3.43 11.33 -3.34
C ILE A 145 -2.03 11.16 -3.95
N LEU A 146 -1.92 11.14 -5.28
CA LEU A 146 -0.63 11.05 -5.98
C LEU A 146 0.33 12.17 -5.58
N ALA A 147 -0.15 13.41 -5.49
CA ALA A 147 0.65 14.56 -5.07
C ALA A 147 1.12 14.41 -3.62
N MET A 148 0.27 13.88 -2.73
CA MET A 148 0.66 13.64 -1.34
C MET A 148 1.70 12.52 -1.22
N GLN A 149 1.53 11.41 -1.93
CA GLN A 149 2.52 10.32 -1.99
C GLN A 149 3.87 10.82 -2.52
N ASN A 150 3.88 11.62 -3.58
CA ASN A 150 5.11 12.20 -4.12
C ASN A 150 5.80 13.13 -3.11
N ARG A 151 5.05 13.98 -2.40
CA ARG A 151 5.63 14.80 -1.31
C ARG A 151 6.24 13.96 -0.21
N ARG A 152 5.66 12.80 0.12
CA ARG A 152 6.20 11.87 1.11
C ARG A 152 7.50 11.22 0.63
N ILE A 153 7.57 10.80 -0.64
CA ILE A 153 8.78 10.27 -1.27
C ILE A 153 9.91 11.31 -1.21
N GLU A 154 9.65 12.56 -1.56
CA GLU A 154 10.66 13.63 -1.50
C GLU A 154 11.08 13.95 -0.06
N ARG A 155 10.15 13.93 0.89
CA ARG A 155 10.49 14.07 2.31
C ARG A 155 11.38 12.93 2.80
N THR A 156 11.13 11.70 2.34
CA THR A 156 11.96 10.53 2.63
C THR A 156 13.38 10.73 2.11
N ALA A 157 13.54 11.16 0.86
CA ALA A 157 14.85 11.46 0.28
C ALA A 157 15.58 12.55 1.09
N LYS A 158 14.88 13.61 1.51
CA LYS A 158 15.46 14.67 2.34
C LYS A 158 15.94 14.14 3.70
N VAL A 159 15.13 13.34 4.39
CA VAL A 159 15.52 12.73 5.69
C VAL A 159 16.75 11.84 5.54
N LEU A 160 16.81 11.02 4.49
CA LEU A 160 17.99 10.20 4.21
C LEU A 160 19.23 11.04 3.88
N ALA A 161 19.06 12.17 3.18
CA ALA A 161 20.16 13.07 2.87
C ALA A 161 20.74 13.78 4.10
N GLU A 162 19.89 14.06 5.08
CA GLU A 162 20.27 14.78 6.32
C GLU A 162 20.83 13.85 7.40
N HIS A 163 20.38 12.59 7.45
CA HIS A 163 20.61 11.71 8.59
C HIS A 163 21.05 10.29 8.23
N GLY A 164 21.00 9.90 6.94
CA GLY A 164 21.31 8.52 6.54
C GLY A 164 22.78 8.13 6.72
N PRO A 165 23.07 6.82 6.66
CA PRO A 165 22.14 5.72 6.38
C PRO A 165 21.17 5.44 7.54
N LEU A 166 19.92 5.07 7.22
CA LEU A 166 18.90 4.77 8.23
C LEU A 166 18.23 3.41 7.94
N SER A 167 17.92 2.69 9.02
CA SER A 167 17.00 1.54 8.94
C SER A 167 15.56 2.01 8.64
N LEU A 168 14.68 1.11 8.18
CA LEU A 168 13.27 1.49 7.98
C LEU A 168 12.59 1.93 9.28
N LYS A 169 12.95 1.33 10.42
CA LYS A 169 12.46 1.74 11.73
C LYS A 169 12.87 3.19 12.05
N ASP A 170 14.16 3.52 11.88
CA ASP A 170 14.66 4.86 12.21
C ASP A 170 14.14 5.91 11.23
N LEU A 171 14.03 5.55 9.95
CA LEU A 171 13.40 6.38 8.93
C LEU A 171 11.92 6.64 9.27
N GLY A 172 11.17 5.60 9.62
CA GLY A 172 9.77 5.72 10.06
C GLY A 172 9.60 6.64 11.27
N ASN A 173 10.46 6.49 12.28
CA ASN A 173 10.47 7.35 13.47
C ASN A 173 10.72 8.82 13.11
N ARG A 174 11.58 9.12 12.14
CA ARG A 174 11.85 10.50 11.69
C ARG A 174 10.73 11.09 10.84
N LEU A 175 10.06 10.25 10.04
CA LEU A 175 8.96 10.69 9.18
C LEU A 175 7.65 10.90 9.94
N PHE A 176 7.35 10.03 10.91
CA PHE A 176 6.02 9.94 11.55
C PHE A 176 6.05 10.09 13.07
N GLY A 177 7.25 10.17 13.69
CA GLY A 177 7.39 10.10 15.13
C GLY A 177 7.37 8.66 15.66
N HIS A 178 7.52 8.53 16.97
CA HIS A 178 7.44 7.22 17.63
C HIS A 178 5.99 6.74 17.66
N VAL A 179 5.70 5.71 16.91
CA VAL A 179 4.38 5.07 16.84
C VAL A 179 4.39 3.73 17.59
N LYS A 180 3.22 3.27 18.02
CA LYS A 180 3.05 2.02 18.76
C LYS A 180 1.98 1.15 18.10
N SER A 181 2.00 -0.14 18.44
CA SER A 181 0.98 -1.09 18.03
C SER A 181 0.82 -1.18 16.50
N TYR A 182 -0.41 -1.14 16.01
CA TYR A 182 -0.75 -1.28 14.60
C TYR A 182 -0.14 -0.19 13.70
N ASP A 183 0.04 1.03 14.22
CA ASP A 183 0.62 2.15 13.47
C ASP A 183 2.07 1.89 13.02
N VAL A 184 2.79 0.98 13.69
CA VAL A 184 4.12 0.53 13.27
C VAL A 184 4.09 -0.07 11.87
N LEU A 185 3.08 -0.90 11.54
CA LEU A 185 2.94 -1.47 10.20
C LEU A 185 2.62 -0.42 9.14
N LEU A 186 1.77 0.54 9.49
CA LEU A 186 1.40 1.61 8.57
C LEU A 186 2.62 2.46 8.23
N THR A 187 3.40 2.86 9.24
CA THR A 187 4.63 3.66 9.02
C THR A 187 5.72 2.87 8.31
N LEU A 188 5.85 1.57 8.59
CA LEU A 188 6.78 0.68 7.90
C LEU A 188 6.43 0.56 6.42
N SER A 189 5.15 0.31 6.11
CA SER A 189 4.64 0.22 4.74
C SER A 189 4.89 1.50 3.94
N GLU A 190 4.59 2.65 4.52
CA GLU A 190 4.82 3.95 3.89
C GLU A 190 6.32 4.24 3.69
N SER A 191 7.17 3.90 4.67
CA SER A 191 8.61 4.10 4.57
C SER A 191 9.22 3.17 3.52
N LEU A 192 8.84 1.88 3.53
CA LEU A 192 9.29 0.90 2.54
C LEU A 192 8.87 1.31 1.13
N GLY A 193 7.60 1.64 0.93
CA GLY A 193 7.11 2.07 -0.38
C GLY A 193 7.86 3.29 -0.93
N ALA A 194 8.15 4.27 -0.06
CA ALA A 194 8.90 5.46 -0.47
C ALA A 194 10.35 5.13 -0.87
N VAL A 195 11.07 4.31 -0.10
CA VAL A 195 12.44 3.92 -0.45
C VAL A 195 12.48 3.03 -1.69
N GLU A 196 11.53 2.14 -1.90
CA GLU A 196 11.42 1.32 -3.12
C GLU A 196 11.23 2.16 -4.39
N VAL A 197 10.44 3.24 -4.31
CA VAL A 197 10.31 4.20 -5.42
C VAL A 197 11.64 4.92 -5.64
N LEU A 198 12.29 5.41 -4.59
CA LEU A 198 13.59 6.09 -4.70
C LEU A 198 14.71 5.16 -5.23
N GLU A 199 14.72 3.88 -4.82
CA GLU A 199 15.63 2.86 -5.40
C GLU A 199 15.38 2.67 -6.89
N SER A 200 14.10 2.57 -7.32
CA SER A 200 13.77 2.42 -8.75
C SER A 200 14.18 3.63 -9.59
N GLN A 201 14.32 4.80 -8.95
CA GLN A 201 14.84 6.03 -9.58
C GLN A 201 16.37 6.14 -9.51
N GLY A 202 17.06 5.18 -8.91
CA GLY A 202 18.52 5.21 -8.69
C GLY A 202 18.97 6.27 -7.70
N ARG A 203 18.07 6.78 -6.84
CA ARG A 203 18.36 7.85 -5.87
C ARG A 203 18.75 7.34 -4.49
N VAL A 204 18.44 6.08 -4.17
CA VAL A 204 18.72 5.43 -2.89
C VAL A 204 19.39 4.09 -3.16
N THR A 205 20.33 3.73 -2.33
CA THR A 205 20.93 2.39 -2.25
C THR A 205 20.59 1.73 -0.93
N ARG A 206 20.57 0.39 -0.95
CA ARG A 206 20.29 -0.46 0.20
C ARG A 206 21.52 -1.29 0.52
N GLU A 207 21.92 -1.34 1.79
CA GLU A 207 23.01 -2.15 2.29
C GLU A 207 22.56 -2.98 3.47
N LEU A 208 23.03 -4.22 3.58
CA LEU A 208 22.72 -5.12 4.69
C LEU A 208 23.92 -5.14 5.65
N GLU A 209 23.70 -4.69 6.88
CA GLU A 209 24.72 -4.70 7.93
C GLU A 209 24.15 -5.41 9.17
N ASN A 210 24.83 -6.47 9.62
CA ASN A 210 24.42 -7.26 10.80
C ASN A 210 22.95 -7.71 10.79
N GLY A 211 22.40 -8.02 9.58
CA GLY A 211 21.04 -8.46 9.41
C GLY A 211 19.98 -7.34 9.34
N VAL A 212 20.40 -6.07 9.40
CA VAL A 212 19.55 -4.89 9.26
C VAL A 212 19.83 -4.21 7.93
N GLU A 213 18.79 -3.82 7.21
CA GLU A 213 18.88 -3.05 5.97
C GLU A 213 18.95 -1.55 6.28
N TYR A 214 19.95 -0.90 5.72
CA TYR A 214 20.16 0.55 5.79
C TYR A 214 20.03 1.17 4.41
N PHE A 215 19.36 2.30 4.35
CA PHE A 215 19.10 3.06 3.13
C PHE A 215 19.86 4.38 3.17
N ARG A 216 20.55 4.70 2.07
CA ARG A 216 21.27 5.97 1.92
C ARG A 216 21.00 6.59 0.55
N ILE A 217 21.16 7.91 0.44
CA ILE A 217 21.14 8.60 -0.85
C ILE A 217 22.36 8.18 -1.67
N PHE A 218 22.14 7.84 -2.94
CA PHE A 218 23.18 7.45 -3.86
C PHE A 218 24.18 8.60 -4.07
N GLY A 219 25.51 8.29 -3.99
CA GLY A 219 26.57 9.27 -4.21
C GLY A 219 26.83 10.26 -3.06
N LYS A 220 26.28 10.01 -1.86
CA LYS A 220 26.71 10.65 -0.62
C LYS A 220 27.47 9.63 0.25
N ASP A 221 28.79 9.82 0.35
CA ASP A 221 29.67 9.13 1.32
C ASP A 221 29.57 9.78 2.71
#